data_68b19037c6279aca80f6d1d7f068ddc3
#
_entry.id   68b19037c6279aca80f6d1d7f068ddc3
#
_cell.length_a   1.000
_cell.length_b   1.000
_cell.length_c   1.000
_cell.angle_alpha   90.00
_cell.angle_beta   90.00
_cell.angle_gamma   90.00
#
_symmetry.space_group_name_H-M   'P 1'
#
loop_
_entity.id
_entity.type
_entity.pdbx_description
1 polymer ?
#
loop_
_entity_poly.entity_id
_entity_poly.type
_entity_poly.pdbx_seq_one_letter_code
_entity_poly.pdbx_strand_id
1 'polypeptide(L)'
;QLDDVNTLIDVNLRGTVNCLAPAMQTMRDQGFGKIGVVASVAGYKGLPSAAGYSATKAGVIALCESLHPELKAEGVSLSVINPGFVRTPLTDKNDFPMPFLMEVEDAVTCIMKGMSRNTFEIAFPTRFVLILKLLRLLPDWLYFRITAGMVR
;
A
#
# COMPACT_ATOMS: atom_id res chain seq x y z
N GLN A 1 -5.75 8.69 -20.22
CA GLN A 1 -5.36 7.60 -19.28
C GLN A 1 -3.88 7.69 -18.84
N LEU A 2 -2.95 8.09 -19.72
CA LEU A 2 -1.52 8.24 -19.34
C LEU A 2 -1.21 9.58 -18.69
N ASP A 3 -1.95 10.63 -18.97
CA ASP A 3 -1.79 11.94 -18.33
C ASP A 3 -2.10 11.87 -16.82
N ASP A 4 -3.08 11.05 -16.45
CA ASP A 4 -3.41 10.79 -15.04
C ASP A 4 -2.28 10.02 -14.30
N VAL A 5 -1.46 9.23 -15.00
CA VAL A 5 -0.36 8.47 -14.38
C VAL A 5 0.71 9.39 -13.82
N ASN A 6 1.06 10.48 -14.51
CA ASN A 6 2.03 11.45 -13.99
C ASN A 6 1.53 12.12 -12.71
N THR A 7 0.26 12.50 -12.66
CA THR A 7 -0.36 13.03 -11.44
C THR A 7 -0.31 12.01 -10.30
N LEU A 8 -0.61 10.74 -10.57
CA LEU A 8 -0.51 9.68 -9.56
C LEU A 8 0.93 9.46 -9.08
N ILE A 9 1.93 9.54 -9.97
CA ILE A 9 3.34 9.47 -9.59
C ILE A 9 3.71 10.64 -8.68
N ASP A 10 3.32 11.84 -9.06
CA ASP A 10 3.62 13.05 -8.29
C ASP A 10 2.99 13.02 -6.90
N VAL A 11 1.72 12.62 -6.80
CA VAL A 11 1.00 12.59 -5.52
C VAL A 11 1.40 11.37 -4.68
N ASN A 12 1.28 10.17 -5.24
CA ASN A 12 1.42 8.94 -4.45
C ASN A 12 2.87 8.54 -4.18
N LEU A 13 3.77 8.74 -5.14
CA LEU A 13 5.17 8.31 -5.00
C LEU A 13 6.07 9.48 -4.60
N ARG A 14 6.13 10.54 -5.39
CA ARG A 14 6.97 11.72 -5.08
C ARG A 14 6.52 12.41 -3.80
N GLY A 15 5.20 12.58 -3.60
CA GLY A 15 4.64 13.13 -2.36
C GLY A 15 5.02 12.30 -1.14
N THR A 16 4.97 10.96 -1.24
CA THR A 16 5.42 10.07 -0.17
C THR A 16 6.91 10.27 0.13
N VAL A 17 7.77 10.32 -0.88
CA VAL A 17 9.22 10.55 -0.70
C VAL A 17 9.49 11.90 -0.03
N ASN A 18 8.81 12.96 -0.48
CA ASN A 18 8.96 14.31 0.06
C ASN A 18 8.59 14.41 1.56
N CYS A 19 7.60 13.63 2.01
CA CYS A 19 7.23 13.56 3.43
C CYS A 19 8.14 12.61 4.22
N LEU A 20 8.52 11.49 3.61
CA LEU A 20 9.29 10.45 4.28
C LEU A 20 10.73 10.89 4.59
N ALA A 21 11.40 11.57 3.65
CA ALA A 21 12.78 11.98 3.79
C ALA A 21 13.04 12.84 5.04
N PRO A 22 12.32 13.96 5.28
CA PRO A 22 12.53 14.75 6.51
C PRO A 22 12.09 14.00 7.77
N ALA A 23 11.03 13.17 7.71
CA ALA A 23 10.60 12.37 8.86
C ALA A 23 11.67 11.36 9.27
N MET A 24 12.29 10.68 8.31
CA MET A 24 13.40 9.76 8.55
C MET A 24 14.58 10.48 9.19
N GLN A 25 14.98 11.64 8.65
CA GLN A 25 16.12 12.39 9.21
C GLN A 25 15.85 12.79 10.66
N THR A 26 14.69 13.32 10.95
CA THR A 26 14.30 13.70 12.32
C THR A 26 14.36 12.51 13.28
N MET A 27 13.84 11.35 12.87
CA MET A 27 13.81 10.16 13.74
C MET A 27 15.19 9.50 13.89
N ARG A 28 16.04 9.58 12.87
CA ARG A 28 17.45 9.20 12.97
C ARG A 28 18.19 10.04 14.01
N ASP A 29 18.01 11.36 13.96
CA ASP A 29 18.64 12.28 14.94
C ASP A 29 18.13 12.05 16.36
N GLN A 30 16.88 11.62 16.52
CA GLN A 30 16.31 11.21 17.81
C GLN A 30 16.81 9.85 18.30
N GLY A 31 17.24 8.96 17.40
CA GLY A 31 17.60 7.58 17.71
C GLY A 31 16.38 6.66 17.93
N PHE A 32 15.17 7.13 17.73
CA PHE A 32 13.92 6.36 17.82
C PHE A 32 12.80 7.01 17.01
N GLY A 33 11.83 6.21 16.60
CA GLY A 33 10.63 6.70 15.92
C GLY A 33 9.78 5.60 15.34
N LYS A 34 8.56 5.95 14.91
CA LYS A 34 7.66 5.06 14.19
C LYS A 34 7.07 5.77 12.98
N ILE A 35 7.27 5.21 11.81
CA ILE A 35 6.76 5.71 10.53
C ILE A 35 5.77 4.70 9.95
N GLY A 36 4.58 5.15 9.63
CA GLY A 36 3.59 4.37 8.88
C GLY A 36 3.39 4.98 7.50
N VAL A 37 3.69 4.22 6.44
CA VAL A 37 3.54 4.66 5.04
C VAL A 37 2.36 3.95 4.41
N VAL A 38 1.39 4.72 3.90
CA VAL A 38 0.16 4.17 3.31
C VAL A 38 0.37 3.83 1.83
N ALA A 39 0.45 2.54 1.55
CA ALA A 39 0.43 1.99 0.19
C ALA A 39 -0.97 1.45 -0.18
N SER A 40 -1.08 0.24 -0.67
CA SER A 40 -2.33 -0.48 -0.95
C SER A 40 -2.04 -1.92 -1.32
N VAL A 41 -2.98 -2.83 -1.11
CA VAL A 41 -2.94 -4.19 -1.68
C VAL A 41 -2.90 -4.19 -3.21
N ALA A 42 -3.34 -3.11 -3.87
CA ALA A 42 -3.22 -2.91 -5.32
C ALA A 42 -1.76 -2.80 -5.80
N GLY A 43 -0.82 -2.59 -4.89
CA GLY A 43 0.62 -2.60 -5.19
C GLY A 43 1.25 -4.01 -5.24
N TYR A 44 0.53 -5.08 -4.90
CA TYR A 44 1.10 -6.43 -4.91
C TYR A 44 1.35 -6.99 -6.32
N LYS A 45 0.44 -6.71 -7.24
CA LYS A 45 0.55 -7.04 -8.67
C LYS A 45 -0.32 -6.08 -9.47
N GLY A 46 0.05 -5.75 -10.70
CA GLY A 46 -0.69 -4.81 -11.54
C GLY A 46 -2.14 -5.25 -11.76
N LEU A 47 -3.11 -4.43 -11.37
CA LEU A 47 -4.53 -4.72 -11.55
C LEU A 47 -5.03 -4.08 -12.85
N PRO A 48 -5.89 -4.76 -13.63
CA PRO A 48 -6.56 -4.17 -14.78
C PRO A 48 -7.28 -2.85 -14.41
N SER A 49 -7.30 -1.92 -15.33
CA SER A 49 -7.91 -0.59 -15.18
C SER A 49 -7.31 0.31 -14.08
N ALA A 50 -6.24 -0.14 -13.40
CA ALA A 50 -5.59 0.59 -12.30
C ALA A 50 -4.08 0.74 -12.50
N ALA A 51 -3.59 0.81 -13.75
CA ALA A 51 -2.16 0.76 -14.07
C ALA A 51 -1.31 1.79 -13.29
N GLY A 52 -1.65 3.07 -13.35
CA GLY A 52 -0.92 4.13 -12.66
C GLY A 52 -0.99 3.99 -11.14
N TYR A 53 -2.17 3.67 -10.61
CA TYR A 53 -2.35 3.46 -9.18
C TYR A 53 -1.55 2.25 -8.67
N SER A 54 -1.67 1.09 -9.33
CA SER A 54 -0.90 -0.11 -8.98
C SER A 54 0.61 0.13 -9.06
N ALA A 55 1.09 0.80 -10.11
CA ALA A 55 2.50 1.11 -10.27
C ALA A 55 3.03 2.00 -9.14
N THR A 56 2.29 3.06 -8.79
CA THR A 56 2.72 3.96 -7.70
C THR A 56 2.70 3.28 -6.34
N LYS A 57 1.69 2.47 -6.05
CA LYS A 57 1.60 1.74 -4.77
C LYS A 57 2.63 0.60 -4.67
N ALA A 58 2.96 -0.07 -5.78
CA ALA A 58 4.08 -1.01 -5.84
C ALA A 58 5.43 -0.30 -5.57
N GLY A 59 5.64 0.88 -6.15
CA GLY A 59 6.82 1.71 -5.88
C GLY A 59 6.94 2.10 -4.40
N VAL A 60 5.84 2.48 -3.75
CA VAL A 60 5.83 2.79 -2.31
C VAL A 60 6.16 1.56 -1.47
N ILE A 61 5.62 0.37 -1.81
CA ILE A 61 5.97 -0.88 -1.12
C ILE A 61 7.46 -1.17 -1.25
N ALA A 62 8.00 -1.16 -2.47
CA ALA A 62 9.41 -1.42 -2.72
C ALA A 62 10.33 -0.42 -2.01
N LEU A 63 9.95 0.86 -1.96
CA LEU A 63 10.65 1.89 -1.20
C LEU A 63 10.72 1.53 0.30
N CYS A 64 9.59 1.15 0.89
CA CYS A 64 9.54 0.76 2.30
C CYS A 64 10.32 -0.52 2.58
N GLU A 65 10.25 -1.52 1.70
CA GLU A 65 11.03 -2.77 1.80
C GLU A 65 12.54 -2.49 1.83
N SER A 66 13.01 -1.59 0.97
CA SER A 66 14.43 -1.22 0.88
C SER A 66 14.90 -0.43 2.09
N LEU A 67 14.09 0.49 2.61
CA LEU A 67 14.44 1.35 3.75
C LEU A 67 14.30 0.65 5.10
N HIS A 68 13.48 -0.39 5.20
CA HIS A 68 13.17 -1.04 6.48
C HIS A 68 14.40 -1.55 7.24
N PRO A 69 15.35 -2.30 6.63
CA PRO A 69 16.52 -2.80 7.35
C PRO A 69 17.45 -1.68 7.82
N GLU A 70 17.60 -0.61 7.04
CA GLU A 70 18.43 0.55 7.39
C GLU A 70 17.85 1.29 8.61
N LEU A 71 16.58 1.68 8.52
CA LEU A 71 15.90 2.39 9.61
C LEU A 71 15.82 1.57 10.90
N LYS A 72 15.62 0.25 10.77
CA LYS A 72 15.63 -0.64 11.93
C LYS A 72 16.97 -0.68 12.64
N ALA A 73 18.09 -0.64 11.92
CA ALA A 73 19.42 -0.56 12.50
C ALA A 73 19.66 0.76 13.23
N GLU A 74 18.96 1.82 12.84
CA GLU A 74 19.01 3.17 13.42
C GLU A 74 17.97 3.41 14.54
N GLY A 75 17.25 2.36 14.98
CA GLY A 75 16.24 2.44 16.03
C GLY A 75 14.87 2.97 15.58
N VAL A 76 14.66 3.15 14.27
CA VAL A 76 13.41 3.66 13.71
C VAL A 76 12.56 2.51 13.14
N SER A 77 11.31 2.40 13.59
CA SER A 77 10.36 1.41 13.08
C SER A 77 9.63 1.94 11.85
N LEU A 78 9.76 1.27 10.71
CA LEU A 78 9.02 1.56 9.48
C LEU A 78 7.97 0.48 9.24
N SER A 79 6.72 0.90 9.06
CA SER A 79 5.59 0.05 8.67
C SER A 79 5.04 0.49 7.31
N VAL A 80 4.81 -0.45 6.40
CA VAL A 80 4.01 -0.23 5.19
C VAL A 80 2.58 -0.70 5.46
N ILE A 81 1.62 0.17 5.19
CA ILE A 81 0.20 -0.08 5.42
C ILE A 81 -0.44 -0.37 4.06
N ASN A 82 -0.96 -1.58 3.89
CA ASN A 82 -1.58 -2.06 2.66
C ASN A 82 -3.08 -2.30 2.87
N PRO A 83 -3.93 -1.26 2.83
CA PRO A 83 -5.37 -1.43 2.91
C PRO A 83 -5.92 -2.11 1.65
N GLY A 84 -6.98 -2.91 1.83
CA GLY A 84 -7.95 -3.20 0.78
C GLY A 84 -8.94 -2.05 0.62
N PHE A 85 -10.21 -2.36 0.38
CA PHE A 85 -11.25 -1.35 0.30
C PHE A 85 -11.68 -0.91 1.70
N VAL A 86 -11.64 0.40 1.95
CA VAL A 86 -12.10 1.06 3.18
C VAL A 86 -13.14 2.09 2.77
N ARG A 87 -14.29 2.12 3.47
CA ARG A 87 -15.37 3.07 3.20
C ARG A 87 -14.92 4.50 3.51
N THR A 88 -14.80 5.31 2.47
CA THR A 88 -14.41 6.71 2.55
C THR A 88 -15.14 7.50 1.46
N PRO A 89 -15.26 8.82 1.57
CA PRO A 89 -15.84 9.64 0.49
C PRO A 89 -15.16 9.45 -0.87
N LEU A 90 -13.92 8.96 -0.91
CA LEU A 90 -13.22 8.64 -2.14
C LEU A 90 -13.72 7.31 -2.74
N THR A 91 -13.88 6.28 -1.90
CA THR A 91 -14.36 4.96 -2.35
C THR A 91 -15.86 4.95 -2.64
N ASP A 92 -16.63 5.85 -2.04
CA ASP A 92 -18.08 6.00 -2.32
C ASP A 92 -18.36 6.45 -3.77
N LYS A 93 -17.35 6.97 -4.46
CA LYS A 93 -17.41 7.34 -5.89
C LYS A 93 -17.16 6.17 -6.83
N ASN A 94 -16.76 5.00 -6.31
CA ASN A 94 -16.48 3.83 -7.12
C ASN A 94 -17.78 3.18 -7.57
N ASP A 95 -17.87 2.85 -8.86
CA ASP A 95 -19.00 2.18 -9.51
C ASP A 95 -18.78 0.67 -9.72
N PHE A 96 -17.79 0.10 -9.05
CA PHE A 96 -17.40 -1.30 -9.18
C PHE A 96 -17.49 -2.05 -7.83
N PRO A 97 -17.60 -3.39 -7.87
CA PRO A 97 -17.64 -4.20 -6.66
C PRO A 97 -16.38 -4.01 -5.81
N MET A 98 -16.57 -3.74 -4.53
CA MET A 98 -15.50 -3.62 -3.53
C MET A 98 -15.58 -4.78 -2.54
N PRO A 99 -15.00 -5.96 -2.89
CA PRO A 99 -15.06 -7.12 -2.02
C PRO A 99 -14.36 -6.85 -0.69
N PHE A 100 -14.96 -7.35 0.39
CA PHE A 100 -14.42 -7.20 1.74
C PHE A 100 -14.25 -5.74 2.20
N LEU A 101 -15.17 -4.86 1.77
CA LEU A 101 -15.18 -3.45 2.21
C LEU A 101 -15.20 -3.38 3.73
N MET A 102 -14.29 -2.58 4.29
CA MET A 102 -14.16 -2.35 5.74
C MET A 102 -14.63 -0.95 6.12
N GLU A 103 -15.09 -0.80 7.35
CA GLU A 103 -15.35 0.52 7.93
C GLU A 103 -14.04 1.18 8.38
N VAL A 104 -14.06 2.51 8.49
CA VAL A 104 -12.85 3.30 8.84
C VAL A 104 -12.32 2.91 10.22
N GLU A 105 -13.20 2.69 11.19
CA GLU A 105 -12.87 2.36 12.57
C GLU A 105 -12.09 1.02 12.68
N ASP A 106 -12.51 0.03 11.89
CA ASP A 106 -11.85 -1.27 11.82
C ASP A 106 -10.46 -1.15 11.18
N ALA A 107 -10.36 -0.35 10.12
CA ALA A 107 -9.09 -0.08 9.44
C ALA A 107 -8.10 0.62 10.38
N VAL A 108 -8.56 1.66 11.11
CA VAL A 108 -7.76 2.36 12.13
C VAL A 108 -7.28 1.40 13.21
N THR A 109 -8.17 0.53 13.70
CA THR A 109 -7.82 -0.49 14.70
C THR A 109 -6.70 -1.41 14.21
N CYS A 110 -6.77 -1.88 12.94
CA CYS A 110 -5.71 -2.69 12.33
C CYS A 110 -4.38 -1.93 12.26
N ILE A 111 -4.41 -0.67 11.84
CA ILE A 111 -3.20 0.18 11.73
C ILE A 111 -2.56 0.38 13.10
N MET A 112 -3.32 0.84 14.09
CA MET A 112 -2.81 1.11 15.43
C MET A 112 -2.22 -0.14 16.09
N LYS A 113 -2.89 -1.28 15.95
CA LYS A 113 -2.39 -2.57 16.46
C LYS A 113 -1.09 -3.00 15.78
N GLY A 114 -0.99 -2.83 14.46
CA GLY A 114 0.22 -3.16 13.71
C GLY A 114 1.40 -2.27 14.09
N MET A 115 1.16 -0.97 14.14
CA MET A 115 2.19 0.02 14.51
C MET A 115 2.64 -0.13 15.97
N SER A 116 1.75 -0.47 16.91
CA SER A 116 2.15 -0.72 18.30
C SER A 116 3.10 -1.90 18.43
N ARG A 117 3.00 -2.90 17.54
CA ARG A 117 3.82 -4.11 17.50
C ARG A 117 5.05 -4.00 16.62
N ASN A 118 5.32 -2.84 16.02
CA ASN A 118 6.38 -2.63 15.04
C ASN A 118 6.31 -3.64 13.86
N THR A 119 5.08 -4.00 13.44
CA THR A 119 4.87 -4.89 12.30
C THR A 119 5.25 -4.19 11.01
N PHE A 120 6.12 -4.80 10.19
CA PHE A 120 6.54 -4.17 8.94
C PHE A 120 5.38 -4.01 7.96
N GLU A 121 4.66 -5.09 7.64
CA GLU A 121 3.50 -5.02 6.75
C GLU A 121 2.20 -5.08 7.56
N ILE A 122 1.41 -4.02 7.49
CA ILE A 122 0.09 -3.93 8.09
C ILE A 122 -0.95 -3.99 6.96
N ALA A 123 -1.45 -5.19 6.68
CA ALA A 123 -2.35 -5.43 5.54
C ALA A 123 -3.70 -5.98 6.02
N PHE A 124 -4.78 -5.44 5.48
CA PHE A 124 -6.15 -5.81 5.86
C PHE A 124 -7.15 -5.53 4.71
N PRO A 125 -8.32 -6.23 4.68
CA PRO A 125 -8.70 -7.37 5.55
C PRO A 125 -7.94 -8.64 5.16
N THR A 126 -7.62 -9.49 6.12
CA THR A 126 -6.73 -10.65 5.96
C THR A 126 -7.13 -11.58 4.82
N ARG A 127 -8.44 -11.86 4.67
CA ARG A 127 -8.93 -12.75 3.59
C ARG A 127 -8.61 -12.20 2.21
N PHE A 128 -8.84 -10.90 1.99
CA PHE A 128 -8.56 -10.25 0.72
C PHE A 128 -7.06 -10.21 0.42
N VAL A 129 -6.26 -9.87 1.44
CA VAL A 129 -4.79 -9.88 1.36
C VAL A 129 -4.26 -11.24 0.93
N LEU A 130 -4.74 -12.34 1.55
CA LEU A 130 -4.32 -13.70 1.21
C LEU A 130 -4.65 -14.06 -0.24
N ILE A 131 -5.85 -13.71 -0.72
CA ILE A 131 -6.25 -13.92 -2.12
C ILE A 131 -5.27 -13.20 -3.07
N LEU A 132 -4.99 -11.92 -2.82
CA LEU A 132 -4.10 -11.15 -3.69
C LEU A 132 -2.65 -11.62 -3.63
N LYS A 133 -2.16 -12.04 -2.45
CA LYS A 133 -0.83 -12.64 -2.33
C LYS A 133 -0.73 -13.97 -3.07
N LEU A 134 -1.76 -14.80 -3.05
CA LEU A 134 -1.82 -16.02 -3.85
C LEU A 134 -1.85 -15.71 -5.36
N LEU A 135 -2.66 -14.73 -5.79
CA LEU A 135 -2.69 -14.29 -7.19
C LEU A 135 -1.32 -13.76 -7.67
N ARG A 136 -0.56 -13.11 -6.78
CA ARG A 136 0.79 -12.63 -7.10
C ARG A 136 1.75 -13.77 -7.46
N LEU A 137 1.58 -14.96 -6.86
CA LEU A 137 2.43 -16.13 -7.08
C LEU A 137 2.12 -16.88 -8.39
N LEU A 138 0.98 -16.57 -9.03
CA LEU A 138 0.60 -17.24 -10.26
C LEU A 138 1.53 -16.86 -11.42
N PRO A 139 1.85 -17.83 -12.33
CA PRO A 139 2.47 -17.51 -13.61
C PRO A 139 1.63 -16.48 -14.38
N ASP A 140 2.27 -15.62 -15.16
CA ASP A 140 1.60 -14.50 -15.82
C ASP A 140 0.46 -14.94 -16.75
N TRP A 141 0.63 -16.04 -17.49
CA TRP A 141 -0.43 -16.55 -18.36
C TRP A 141 -1.72 -16.91 -17.60
N LEU A 142 -1.58 -17.46 -16.39
CA LEU A 142 -2.73 -17.80 -15.54
C LEU A 142 -3.32 -16.56 -14.87
N TYR A 143 -2.46 -15.68 -14.37
CA TYR A 143 -2.87 -14.41 -13.80
C TYR A 143 -3.71 -13.60 -14.79
N PHE A 144 -3.20 -13.41 -16.02
CA PHE A 144 -3.90 -12.64 -17.05
C PHE A 144 -5.19 -13.31 -17.50
N ARG A 145 -5.26 -14.64 -17.54
CA ARG A 145 -6.50 -15.35 -17.83
C ARG A 145 -7.58 -15.10 -16.78
N ILE A 146 -7.21 -15.09 -15.50
CA ILE A 146 -8.15 -14.83 -14.38
C ILE A 146 -8.59 -13.36 -14.39
N THR A 147 -7.67 -12.44 -14.63
CA THR A 147 -7.96 -11.00 -14.56
C THR A 147 -8.55 -10.42 -15.84
N ALA A 148 -8.56 -11.15 -16.94
CA ALA A 148 -9.14 -10.69 -18.21
C ALA A 148 -10.61 -10.24 -18.08
N GLY A 149 -11.40 -10.90 -17.24
CA GLY A 149 -12.78 -10.51 -16.95
C GLY A 149 -12.94 -9.24 -16.11
N MET A 150 -11.86 -8.65 -15.61
CA MET A 150 -11.86 -7.39 -14.87
C MET A 150 -11.63 -6.16 -15.76
N VAL A 151 -11.35 -6.37 -17.05
CA VAL A 151 -11.15 -5.27 -18.01
C VAL A 151 -12.50 -4.64 -18.31
N ARG A 152 -12.62 -3.32 -18.14
CA ARG A 152 -13.80 -2.51 -18.44
C ARG A 152 -13.55 -1.59 -19.62
#